data_0a29a4b7f5af52c9d42b1299d1cb5eed
#
_entry.id   0a29a4b7f5af52c9d42b1299d1cb5eed
#
_cell.length_a   1.000
_cell.length_b   1.000
_cell.length_c   1.000
_cell.angle_alpha   90.00
_cell.angle_beta   90.00
_cell.angle_gamma   90.00
#
_symmetry.space_group_name_H-M   'P 1'
#
loop_
_entity.id
_entity.type
_entity.pdbx_description
1 polymer ?
#
loop_
_entity_poly.entity_id
_entity_poly.type
_entity_poly.pdbx_seq_one_letter_code
_entity_poly.pdbx_strand_id
1 'polypeptide(L)'
;STLMRSSAASDVYKRQPYLLWIFICVVFCPCPGFFARKMFGLTSVEMKLLFKAALALILFNSSVIAEIVRGGLNGVSKGQFEAGYAQGFNTAEVLLYIVLPQAYRNIVPTLLSQVITTIKDSSYLANVATIELMARIRQLLSAAGTYNGLGTVNVSDVMVLFGTACVIYFIINFTLSCVVRAMQNRRRKALVFAPAKAA
;
A
#
# COMPACT_ATOMS: atom_id res chain seq x y z
N SER A 1 26.95 -9.64 -4.98
CA SER A 1 26.10 -10.45 -4.04
C SER A 1 25.91 -9.78 -2.67
N THR A 2 26.82 -8.92 -2.22
CA THR A 2 26.73 -8.19 -0.94
C THR A 2 25.65 -7.10 -0.93
N LEU A 3 25.44 -6.40 -2.04
CA LEU A 3 24.41 -5.35 -2.18
C LEU A 3 22.97 -5.91 -2.12
N MET A 4 22.72 -7.11 -2.65
CA MET A 4 21.42 -7.78 -2.52
C MET A 4 21.11 -8.24 -1.09
N ARG A 5 22.13 -8.70 -0.35
CA ARG A 5 21.96 -9.08 1.07
C ARG A 5 21.66 -7.87 1.96
N SER A 6 22.28 -6.73 1.71
CA SER A 6 22.03 -5.51 2.48
C SER A 6 20.62 -4.95 2.24
N SER A 7 20.08 -5.01 1.01
CA SER A 7 18.73 -4.57 0.72
C SER A 7 17.66 -5.47 1.36
N ALA A 8 17.82 -6.80 1.26
CA ALA A 8 16.90 -7.74 1.88
C ALA A 8 16.90 -7.64 3.41
N ALA A 9 18.06 -7.46 4.05
CA ALA A 9 18.16 -7.26 5.49
C ALA A 9 17.51 -5.93 5.92
N SER A 10 17.67 -4.85 5.14
CA SER A 10 17.03 -3.57 5.41
C SER A 10 15.51 -3.62 5.27
N ASP A 11 15.01 -4.42 4.33
CA ASP A 11 13.57 -4.59 4.11
C ASP A 11 12.92 -5.41 5.24
N VAL A 12 13.59 -6.44 5.74
CA VAL A 12 13.16 -7.21 6.93
C VAL A 12 13.15 -6.31 8.16
N TYR A 13 14.18 -5.51 8.37
CA TYR A 13 14.29 -4.59 9.50
C TYR A 13 13.20 -3.51 9.48
N LYS A 14 12.81 -3.01 8.30
CA LYS A 14 11.72 -2.04 8.15
C LYS A 14 10.33 -2.63 8.38
N ARG A 15 10.16 -3.94 8.21
CA ARG A 15 8.87 -4.63 8.39
C ARG A 15 8.57 -5.01 9.84
N GLN A 16 9.59 -5.21 10.68
CA GLN A 16 9.41 -5.50 12.10
C GLN A 16 8.61 -4.41 12.85
N PRO A 17 8.92 -3.12 12.72
CA PRO A 17 8.15 -2.06 13.37
C PRO A 17 6.70 -2.00 12.87
N TYR A 18 6.42 -2.41 11.62
CA TYR A 18 5.07 -2.43 11.07
C TYR A 18 4.16 -3.45 11.77
N LEU A 19 4.63 -4.68 11.97
CA LEU A 19 3.88 -5.72 12.69
C LEU A 19 3.65 -5.32 14.15
N LEU A 20 4.67 -4.77 14.81
CA LEU A 20 4.58 -4.25 16.17
C LEU A 20 3.53 -3.12 16.25
N TRP A 21 3.53 -2.21 15.28
CA TRP A 21 2.57 -1.11 15.18
C TRP A 21 1.13 -1.62 15.06
N ILE A 22 0.89 -2.59 14.17
CA ILE A 22 -0.43 -3.22 14.02
C ILE A 22 -0.86 -3.84 15.36
N PHE A 23 0.02 -4.59 16.01
CA PHE A 23 -0.27 -5.23 17.28
C PHE A 23 -0.62 -4.22 18.38
N ILE A 24 0.15 -3.14 18.51
CA ILE A 24 -0.12 -2.05 19.46
C ILE A 24 -1.50 -1.44 19.17
N CYS A 25 -1.80 -1.12 17.93
CA CYS A 25 -3.10 -0.54 17.57
C CYS A 25 -4.26 -1.50 17.85
N VAL A 26 -4.11 -2.80 17.59
CA VAL A 26 -5.16 -3.79 17.86
C VAL A 26 -5.41 -3.94 19.37
N VAL A 27 -4.36 -3.90 20.18
CA VAL A 27 -4.48 -4.05 21.64
C VAL A 27 -5.02 -2.78 22.29
N PHE A 28 -4.42 -1.63 22.00
CA PHE A 28 -4.65 -0.40 22.75
C PHE A 28 -5.73 0.52 22.15
N CYS A 29 -6.05 0.39 20.84
CA CYS A 29 -6.99 1.32 20.22
C CYS A 29 -8.44 0.99 20.65
N PRO A 30 -9.19 1.96 21.20
CA PRO A 30 -10.60 1.76 21.52
C PRO A 30 -11.43 1.64 20.25
N CYS A 31 -12.35 0.66 20.20
CA CYS A 31 -13.29 0.53 19.10
C CYS A 31 -14.60 1.24 19.47
N PRO A 32 -15.04 2.24 18.69
CA PRO A 32 -16.34 2.88 18.92
C PRO A 32 -17.48 1.86 18.81
N GLY A 33 -18.47 1.94 19.71
CA GLY A 33 -19.59 0.99 19.78
C GLY A 33 -20.41 0.88 18.49
N PHE A 34 -20.40 1.94 17.66
CA PHE A 34 -21.04 1.92 16.35
C PHE A 34 -20.49 0.84 15.41
N PHE A 35 -19.17 0.62 15.41
CA PHE A 35 -18.51 -0.40 14.59
C PHE A 35 -18.60 -1.82 15.19
N ALA A 36 -19.17 -1.97 16.38
CA ALA A 36 -19.42 -3.28 17.00
C ALA A 36 -20.68 -3.98 16.48
N ARG A 37 -21.42 -3.36 15.56
CA ARG A 37 -22.64 -3.95 14.96
C ARG A 37 -22.27 -4.99 13.92
N LYS A 38 -23.10 -6.04 13.83
CA LYS A 38 -22.98 -7.04 12.78
C LYS A 38 -23.26 -6.39 11.42
N MET A 39 -22.25 -6.32 10.55
CA MET A 39 -22.36 -5.85 9.17
C MET A 39 -21.65 -6.84 8.25
N PHE A 40 -22.09 -6.97 7.02
CA PHE A 40 -21.47 -7.85 6.01
C PHE A 40 -21.34 -9.32 6.41
N GLY A 41 -22.22 -9.83 7.28
CA GLY A 41 -22.18 -11.23 7.74
C GLY A 41 -21.03 -11.55 8.73
N LEU A 42 -20.33 -10.53 9.23
CA LEU A 42 -19.26 -10.68 10.23
C LEU A 42 -19.83 -10.63 11.64
N THR A 43 -19.18 -11.35 12.55
CA THR A 43 -19.50 -11.29 13.99
C THR A 43 -19.05 -9.95 14.59
N SER A 44 -19.61 -9.58 15.74
CA SER A 44 -19.24 -8.32 16.41
C SER A 44 -17.76 -8.28 16.82
N VAL A 45 -17.14 -9.45 17.08
CA VAL A 45 -15.71 -9.54 17.42
C VAL A 45 -14.85 -9.33 16.18
N GLU A 46 -15.20 -9.99 15.09
CA GLU A 46 -14.49 -9.85 13.81
C GLU A 46 -14.54 -8.41 13.29
N MET A 47 -15.70 -7.74 13.43
CA MET A 47 -15.85 -6.35 13.05
C MET A 47 -14.96 -5.40 13.87
N LYS A 48 -14.85 -5.63 15.19
CA LYS A 48 -13.94 -4.85 16.04
C LYS A 48 -12.47 -5.05 15.65
N LEU A 49 -12.07 -6.29 15.39
CA LEU A 49 -10.71 -6.60 14.96
C LEU A 49 -10.40 -5.98 13.59
N LEU A 50 -11.33 -6.10 12.64
CA LEU A 50 -11.21 -5.50 11.31
C LEU A 50 -11.04 -3.98 11.40
N PHE A 51 -11.86 -3.30 12.22
CA PHE A 51 -11.77 -1.86 12.42
C PHE A 51 -10.40 -1.44 12.97
N LYS A 52 -9.94 -2.10 14.03
CA LYS A 52 -8.64 -1.80 14.65
C LYS A 52 -7.47 -2.05 13.70
N ALA A 53 -7.52 -3.16 12.96
CA ALA A 53 -6.50 -3.50 11.98
C ALA A 53 -6.49 -2.52 10.79
N ALA A 54 -7.68 -2.14 10.28
CA ALA A 54 -7.82 -1.15 9.24
C ALA A 54 -7.30 0.22 9.69
N LEU A 55 -7.62 0.65 10.92
CA LEU A 55 -7.12 1.89 11.49
C LEU A 55 -5.59 1.90 11.56
N ALA A 56 -4.97 0.81 12.03
CA ALA A 56 -3.52 0.68 12.06
C ALA A 56 -2.89 0.83 10.67
N LEU A 57 -3.49 0.18 9.68
CA LEU A 57 -3.05 0.22 8.29
C LEU A 57 -3.20 1.63 7.68
N ILE A 58 -4.31 2.30 7.95
CA ILE A 58 -4.57 3.68 7.50
C ILE A 58 -3.54 4.65 8.10
N LEU A 59 -3.31 4.59 9.40
CA LEU A 59 -2.35 5.48 10.07
C LEU A 59 -0.93 5.29 9.55
N PHE A 60 -0.50 4.04 9.35
CA PHE A 60 0.81 3.76 8.80
C PHE A 60 0.95 4.26 7.36
N ASN A 61 -0.01 3.91 6.49
CA ASN A 61 0.03 4.33 5.09
C ASN A 61 -0.09 5.84 4.93
N SER A 62 -0.86 6.54 5.79
CA SER A 62 -0.97 7.99 5.74
C SER A 62 0.37 8.67 6.00
N SER A 63 1.19 8.15 6.93
CA SER A 63 2.53 8.69 7.16
C SER A 63 3.45 8.51 5.95
N VAL A 64 3.41 7.33 5.32
CA VAL A 64 4.19 7.07 4.10
C VAL A 64 3.73 7.95 2.94
N ILE A 65 2.42 8.12 2.76
CA ILE A 65 1.85 8.99 1.74
C ILE A 65 2.26 10.44 1.98
N ALA A 66 2.26 10.90 3.23
CA ALA A 66 2.71 12.25 3.58
C ALA A 66 4.18 12.49 3.18
N GLU A 67 5.07 11.50 3.41
CA GLU A 67 6.47 11.59 2.98
C GLU A 67 6.62 11.57 1.45
N ILE A 68 5.81 10.79 0.73
CA ILE A 68 5.79 10.78 -0.73
C ILE A 68 5.39 12.17 -1.26
N VAL A 69 4.35 12.78 -0.68
CA VAL A 69 3.89 14.12 -1.05
C VAL A 69 4.95 15.16 -0.76
N ARG A 70 5.54 15.12 0.43
CA ARG A 70 6.65 16.02 0.82
C ARG A 70 7.83 15.90 -0.15
N GLY A 71 8.25 14.68 -0.46
CA GLY A 71 9.34 14.42 -1.41
C GLY A 71 9.02 14.92 -2.82
N GLY A 72 7.77 14.79 -3.26
CA GLY A 72 7.31 15.28 -4.56
C GLY A 72 7.30 16.80 -4.66
N LEU A 73 6.91 17.49 -3.59
CA LEU A 73 6.96 18.96 -3.50
C LEU A 73 8.40 19.48 -3.47
N ASN A 74 9.25 18.87 -2.64
CA ASN A 74 10.66 19.23 -2.55
C ASN A 74 11.46 18.91 -3.83
N GLY A 75 10.93 18.03 -4.68
CA GLY A 75 11.53 17.68 -5.97
C GLY A 75 11.33 18.75 -7.06
N VAL A 76 10.54 19.81 -6.80
CA VAL A 76 10.41 20.95 -7.71
C VAL A 76 11.60 21.90 -7.48
N SER A 77 12.25 22.33 -8.57
CA SER A 77 13.43 23.18 -8.48
C SER A 77 13.12 24.54 -7.87
N LYS A 78 14.04 25.06 -7.06
CA LYS A 78 13.90 26.37 -6.41
C LYS A 78 13.71 27.51 -7.43
N GLY A 79 14.32 27.40 -8.62
CA GLY A 79 14.16 28.39 -9.68
C GLY A 79 12.71 28.56 -10.16
N GLN A 80 11.83 27.56 -9.99
CA GLN A 80 10.41 27.69 -10.31
C GLN A 80 9.69 28.61 -9.31
N PHE A 81 10.09 28.56 -8.05
CA PHE A 81 9.58 29.48 -7.01
C PHE A 81 10.06 30.90 -7.27
N GLU A 82 11.35 31.08 -7.56
CA GLU A 82 11.96 32.38 -7.84
C GLU A 82 11.35 33.03 -9.08
N ALA A 83 11.16 32.25 -10.14
CA ALA A 83 10.52 32.72 -11.36
C ALA A 83 9.06 33.18 -11.14
N GLY A 84 8.32 32.44 -10.29
CA GLY A 84 6.96 32.82 -9.89
C GLY A 84 6.92 34.12 -9.13
N TYR A 85 7.80 34.29 -8.14
CA TYR A 85 7.89 35.54 -7.38
C TYR A 85 8.33 36.72 -8.24
N ALA A 86 9.25 36.50 -9.19
CA ALA A 86 9.67 37.54 -10.15
C ALA A 86 8.53 38.02 -11.04
N GLN A 87 7.52 37.18 -11.29
CA GLN A 87 6.32 37.54 -12.05
C GLN A 87 5.24 38.23 -11.18
N GLY A 88 5.51 38.42 -9.86
CA GLY A 88 4.60 39.08 -8.94
C GLY A 88 3.55 38.16 -8.32
N PHE A 89 3.66 36.85 -8.50
CA PHE A 89 2.74 35.90 -7.85
C PHE A 89 2.97 35.84 -6.33
N ASN A 90 1.88 35.75 -5.59
CA ASN A 90 1.94 35.49 -4.16
C ASN A 90 2.34 34.03 -3.90
N THR A 91 2.82 33.71 -2.68
CA THR A 91 3.25 32.36 -2.30
C THR A 91 2.19 31.30 -2.54
N ALA A 92 0.92 31.61 -2.26
CA ALA A 92 -0.19 30.69 -2.52
C ALA A 92 -0.39 30.44 -4.03
N GLU A 93 -0.27 31.45 -4.85
CA GLU A 93 -0.41 31.37 -6.30
C GLU A 93 0.75 30.60 -6.93
N VAL A 94 1.99 30.85 -6.51
CA VAL A 94 3.17 30.08 -6.92
C VAL A 94 2.97 28.60 -6.60
N LEU A 95 2.49 28.30 -5.37
CA LEU A 95 2.26 26.93 -4.96
C LEU A 95 1.18 26.25 -5.82
N LEU A 96 0.04 26.91 -6.03
CA LEU A 96 -1.12 26.33 -6.71
C LEU A 96 -0.93 26.22 -8.22
N TYR A 97 -0.38 27.25 -8.87
CA TYR A 97 -0.33 27.32 -10.33
C TYR A 97 0.98 26.79 -10.92
N ILE A 98 2.09 26.88 -10.18
CA ILE A 98 3.41 26.50 -10.71
C ILE A 98 3.89 25.19 -10.08
N VAL A 99 3.95 25.13 -8.75
CA VAL A 99 4.59 24.02 -8.01
C VAL A 99 3.69 22.77 -8.00
N LEU A 100 2.43 22.92 -7.62
CA LEU A 100 1.52 21.80 -7.41
C LEU A 100 1.29 20.95 -8.68
N PRO A 101 1.08 21.54 -9.89
CA PRO A 101 0.92 20.74 -11.11
C PRO A 101 2.19 19.96 -11.47
N GLN A 102 3.36 20.52 -11.20
CA GLN A 102 4.64 19.84 -11.45
C GLN A 102 4.90 18.75 -10.42
N ALA A 103 4.69 19.03 -9.13
CA ALA A 103 4.81 18.07 -8.03
C ALA A 103 3.85 16.89 -8.23
N TYR A 104 2.59 17.14 -8.59
CA TYR A 104 1.57 16.12 -8.83
C TYR A 104 2.02 15.07 -9.85
N ARG A 105 2.62 15.52 -10.94
CA ARG A 105 3.19 14.62 -11.95
C ARG A 105 4.28 13.70 -11.38
N ASN A 106 5.01 14.12 -10.37
CA ASN A 106 6.05 13.33 -9.70
C ASN A 106 5.46 12.40 -8.66
N ILE A 107 4.45 12.85 -7.93
CA ILE A 107 3.82 12.15 -6.80
C ILE A 107 2.98 10.97 -7.29
N VAL A 108 2.14 11.13 -8.32
CA VAL A 108 1.18 10.13 -8.77
C VAL A 108 1.80 8.75 -9.07
N PRO A 109 2.90 8.61 -9.83
CA PRO A 109 3.48 7.29 -10.10
C PRO A 109 4.00 6.60 -8.84
N THR A 110 4.50 7.39 -7.88
CA THR A 110 5.00 6.87 -6.59
C THR A 110 3.84 6.43 -5.70
N LEU A 111 2.75 7.19 -5.65
CA LEU A 111 1.52 6.81 -4.95
C LEU A 111 0.94 5.50 -5.49
N LEU A 112 0.89 5.32 -6.80
CA LEU A 112 0.42 4.06 -7.39
C LEU A 112 1.32 2.87 -7.00
N SER A 113 2.63 3.08 -6.92
CA SER A 113 3.54 2.05 -6.40
C SER A 113 3.28 1.75 -4.92
N GLN A 114 2.94 2.77 -4.13
CA GLN A 114 2.56 2.59 -2.72
C GLN A 114 1.25 1.80 -2.57
N VAL A 115 0.25 2.01 -3.44
CA VAL A 115 -0.98 1.20 -3.46
C VAL A 115 -0.66 -0.29 -3.64
N ILE A 116 0.24 -0.64 -4.57
CA ILE A 116 0.67 -2.03 -4.77
C ILE A 116 1.30 -2.60 -3.48
N THR A 117 2.15 -1.81 -2.82
CA THR A 117 2.77 -2.20 -1.55
C THR A 117 1.71 -2.41 -0.47
N THR A 118 0.76 -1.49 -0.33
CA THR A 118 -0.34 -1.59 0.64
C THR A 118 -1.19 -2.84 0.44
N ILE A 119 -1.48 -3.22 -0.80
CA ILE A 119 -2.22 -4.47 -1.10
C ILE A 119 -1.42 -5.69 -0.64
N LYS A 120 -0.10 -5.70 -0.83
CA LYS A 120 0.76 -6.78 -0.31
C LYS A 120 0.81 -6.79 1.21
N ASP A 121 0.90 -5.62 1.83
CA ASP A 121 1.00 -5.46 3.26
C ASP A 121 -0.32 -5.79 3.98
N SER A 122 -1.46 -5.71 3.30
CA SER A 122 -2.75 -6.13 3.86
C SER A 122 -2.76 -7.61 4.30
N SER A 123 -1.96 -8.46 3.66
CA SER A 123 -1.82 -9.88 4.05
C SER A 123 -1.23 -10.07 5.45
N TYR A 124 -0.52 -9.08 6.01
CA TYR A 124 -0.03 -9.13 7.39
C TYR A 124 -1.16 -9.05 8.43
N LEU A 125 -2.32 -8.55 8.06
CA LEU A 125 -3.49 -8.49 8.93
C LEU A 125 -4.01 -9.89 9.28
N ALA A 126 -3.72 -10.91 8.47
CA ALA A 126 -4.01 -12.31 8.80
C ALA A 126 -3.39 -12.77 10.14
N ASN A 127 -2.26 -12.16 10.52
CA ASN A 127 -1.58 -12.50 11.77
C ASN A 127 -2.32 -11.97 13.01
N VAL A 128 -3.28 -11.08 12.82
CA VAL A 128 -4.07 -10.44 13.90
C VAL A 128 -5.52 -10.94 13.89
N ALA A 129 -5.75 -12.16 13.34
CA ALA A 129 -7.07 -12.81 13.24
C ALA A 129 -8.13 -11.99 12.47
N THR A 130 -7.71 -11.08 11.57
CA THR A 130 -8.63 -10.40 10.66
C THR A 130 -9.00 -11.30 9.49
N ILE A 131 -10.28 -11.21 9.07
CA ILE A 131 -10.79 -11.98 7.94
C ILE A 131 -10.35 -11.27 6.65
N GLU A 132 -9.27 -11.74 6.07
CA GLU A 132 -8.77 -11.36 4.76
C GLU A 132 -8.51 -12.62 3.92
N LEU A 133 -8.03 -12.48 2.68
CA LEU A 133 -7.88 -13.60 1.76
C LEU A 133 -7.04 -14.75 2.33
N MET A 134 -5.90 -14.45 2.98
CA MET A 134 -5.04 -15.48 3.60
C MET A 134 -5.69 -16.16 4.80
N ALA A 135 -6.43 -15.39 5.63
CA ALA A 135 -7.16 -15.95 6.76
C ALA A 135 -8.28 -16.89 6.27
N ARG A 136 -8.99 -16.52 5.21
CA ARG A 136 -10.01 -17.38 4.59
C ARG A 136 -9.42 -18.67 4.01
N ILE A 137 -8.28 -18.61 3.36
CA ILE A 137 -7.60 -19.79 2.85
C ILE A 137 -7.21 -20.74 3.99
N ARG A 138 -6.67 -20.21 5.09
CA ARG A 138 -6.37 -21.03 6.29
C ARG A 138 -7.62 -21.65 6.90
N GLN A 139 -8.75 -20.94 6.95
CA GLN A 139 -10.02 -21.46 7.42
C GLN A 139 -10.55 -22.57 6.51
N LEU A 140 -10.51 -22.39 5.20
CA LEU A 140 -10.90 -23.41 4.22
C LEU A 140 -10.02 -24.64 4.33
N LEU A 141 -8.72 -24.45 4.53
CA LEU A 141 -7.78 -25.55 4.69
C LEU A 141 -8.06 -26.37 5.96
N SER A 142 -8.36 -25.71 7.09
CA SER A 142 -8.75 -26.39 8.32
C SER A 142 -10.09 -27.13 8.18
N ALA A 143 -11.04 -26.54 7.45
CA ALA A 143 -12.32 -27.19 7.15
C ALA A 143 -12.15 -28.42 6.23
N ALA A 144 -11.27 -28.36 5.24
CA ALA A 144 -10.98 -29.48 4.34
C ALA A 144 -10.43 -30.70 5.09
N GLY A 145 -9.55 -30.49 6.09
CA GLY A 145 -9.04 -31.54 6.96
C GLY A 145 -10.14 -32.23 7.75
N THR A 146 -11.16 -31.49 8.18
CA THR A 146 -12.32 -32.05 8.90
C THR A 146 -13.26 -32.82 7.96
N TYR A 147 -13.41 -32.35 6.72
CA TYR A 147 -14.32 -32.95 5.73
C TYR A 147 -13.84 -34.32 5.23
N ASN A 148 -12.54 -34.52 5.14
CA ASN A 148 -11.95 -35.78 4.70
C ASN A 148 -12.02 -36.93 5.73
N GLY A 149 -12.59 -36.69 6.92
CA GLY A 149 -12.78 -37.69 7.99
C GLY A 149 -11.49 -38.23 8.62
N LEU A 150 -10.33 -37.83 8.07
CA LEU A 150 -9.01 -38.30 8.51
C LEU A 150 -8.28 -37.30 9.42
N GLY A 151 -8.85 -36.07 9.61
CA GLY A 151 -8.19 -35.01 10.38
C GLY A 151 -6.90 -34.46 9.73
N THR A 152 -6.54 -34.99 8.56
CA THR A 152 -5.33 -34.60 7.83
C THR A 152 -5.69 -33.85 6.55
N VAL A 153 -4.93 -32.80 6.26
CA VAL A 153 -5.08 -31.98 5.05
C VAL A 153 -4.24 -32.61 3.94
N ASN A 154 -4.85 -32.89 2.80
CA ASN A 154 -4.12 -33.40 1.65
C ASN A 154 -3.20 -32.34 1.04
N VAL A 155 -2.03 -32.75 0.56
CA VAL A 155 -1.08 -31.84 -0.11
C VAL A 155 -1.71 -31.18 -1.34
N SER A 156 -2.62 -31.88 -2.04
CA SER A 156 -3.38 -31.34 -3.16
C SER A 156 -4.26 -30.15 -2.77
N ASP A 157 -4.96 -30.21 -1.63
CA ASP A 157 -5.83 -29.14 -1.14
C ASP A 157 -5.02 -27.89 -0.77
N VAL A 158 -3.86 -28.11 -0.14
CA VAL A 158 -2.89 -27.03 0.16
C VAL A 158 -2.44 -26.34 -1.12
N MET A 159 -2.01 -27.13 -2.12
CA MET A 159 -1.51 -26.61 -3.38
C MET A 159 -2.59 -25.83 -4.15
N VAL A 160 -3.82 -26.34 -4.20
CA VAL A 160 -4.93 -25.66 -4.88
C VAL A 160 -5.29 -24.34 -4.18
N LEU A 161 -5.45 -24.35 -2.87
CA LEU A 161 -5.86 -23.14 -2.12
C LEU A 161 -4.78 -22.04 -2.14
N PHE A 162 -3.53 -22.41 -1.84
CA PHE A 162 -2.44 -21.42 -1.90
C PHE A 162 -2.09 -21.02 -3.34
N GLY A 163 -2.18 -21.94 -4.28
CA GLY A 163 -2.03 -21.65 -5.71
C GLY A 163 -3.07 -20.64 -6.20
N THR A 164 -4.32 -20.81 -5.82
CA THR A 164 -5.40 -19.86 -6.13
C THR A 164 -5.12 -18.47 -5.54
N ALA A 165 -4.69 -18.40 -4.28
CA ALA A 165 -4.30 -17.15 -3.67
C ALA A 165 -3.14 -16.47 -4.43
N CYS A 166 -2.12 -17.25 -4.77
CA CYS A 166 -0.97 -16.76 -5.52
C CYS A 166 -1.39 -16.17 -6.87
N VAL A 167 -2.28 -16.84 -7.58
CA VAL A 167 -2.82 -16.36 -8.87
C VAL A 167 -3.61 -15.07 -8.69
N ILE A 168 -4.48 -14.98 -7.69
CA ILE A 168 -5.25 -13.76 -7.41
C ILE A 168 -4.32 -12.58 -7.10
N TYR A 169 -3.37 -12.75 -6.18
CA TYR A 169 -2.39 -11.71 -5.85
C TYR A 169 -1.52 -11.34 -7.05
N PHE A 170 -1.13 -12.32 -7.87
CA PHE A 170 -0.35 -12.08 -9.07
C PHE A 170 -1.14 -11.22 -10.07
N ILE A 171 -2.39 -11.58 -10.39
CA ILE A 171 -3.23 -10.83 -11.33
C ILE A 171 -3.42 -9.39 -10.89
N ILE A 172 -3.78 -9.17 -9.61
CA ILE A 172 -3.99 -7.83 -9.06
C ILE A 172 -2.71 -7.00 -9.15
N ASN A 173 -1.60 -7.53 -8.63
CA ASN A 173 -0.33 -6.80 -8.60
C ASN A 173 0.27 -6.59 -9.99
N PHE A 174 0.09 -7.56 -10.91
CA PHE A 174 0.56 -7.44 -12.28
C PHE A 174 -0.21 -6.35 -13.02
N THR A 175 -1.54 -6.34 -12.91
CA THR A 175 -2.40 -5.32 -13.54
C THR A 175 -2.02 -3.92 -13.05
N LEU A 176 -1.91 -3.73 -11.74
CA LEU A 176 -1.48 -2.46 -11.15
C LEU A 176 -0.06 -2.06 -11.60
N SER A 177 0.87 -3.01 -11.66
CA SER A 177 2.23 -2.75 -12.12
C SER A 177 2.26 -2.34 -13.60
N CYS A 178 1.42 -2.92 -14.44
CA CYS A 178 1.28 -2.51 -15.85
C CYS A 178 0.76 -1.07 -15.96
N VAL A 179 -0.23 -0.69 -15.14
CA VAL A 179 -0.75 0.69 -15.10
C VAL A 179 0.35 1.66 -14.71
N VAL A 180 1.10 1.37 -13.64
CA VAL A 180 2.22 2.21 -13.17
C VAL A 180 3.29 2.37 -14.26
N ARG A 181 3.69 1.26 -14.89
CA ARG A 181 4.68 1.28 -15.98
C ARG A 181 4.19 2.09 -17.19
N ALA A 182 2.93 1.94 -17.56
CA ALA A 182 2.33 2.70 -18.67
C ALA A 182 2.36 4.23 -18.39
N MET A 183 2.05 4.64 -17.16
CA MET A 183 2.12 6.03 -16.73
C MET A 183 3.56 6.56 -16.73
N GLN A 184 4.51 5.78 -16.20
CA GLN A 184 5.93 6.15 -16.19
C GLN A 184 6.51 6.28 -17.60
N ASN A 185 6.13 5.37 -18.50
CA ASN A 185 6.58 5.40 -19.90
C ASN A 185 6.02 6.61 -20.67
N ARG A 186 4.75 6.95 -20.47
CA ARG A 186 4.16 8.18 -21.06
C ARG A 186 4.91 9.40 -20.60
N ARG A 187 5.33 9.43 -19.36
CA ARG A 187 6.10 10.53 -18.77
C ARG A 187 7.51 10.65 -19.36
N ARG A 188 8.23 9.53 -19.48
CA ARG A 188 9.57 9.51 -20.13
C ARG A 188 9.50 10.05 -21.55
N LYS A 189 8.50 9.64 -22.32
CA LYS A 189 8.29 10.15 -23.68
C LYS A 189 8.02 11.64 -23.68
N ALA A 190 7.19 12.18 -22.78
CA ALA A 190 6.92 13.60 -22.69
C ALA A 190 8.16 14.44 -22.34
N LEU A 191 9.07 13.90 -21.51
CA LEU A 191 10.33 14.57 -21.18
C LEU A 191 11.36 14.53 -22.32
N VAL A 192 11.38 13.45 -23.10
CA VAL A 192 12.30 13.32 -24.27
C VAL A 192 11.83 14.18 -25.45
N PHE A 193 10.51 14.37 -25.61
CA PHE A 193 9.93 15.20 -26.66
C PHE A 193 9.70 16.66 -26.26
N ALA A 194 10.00 17.07 -25.03
CA ALA A 194 10.12 18.47 -24.67
C ALA A 194 11.47 18.96 -25.19
N PRO A 195 11.53 19.64 -26.38
CA PRO A 195 12.78 20.15 -26.86
C PRO A 195 13.32 21.16 -25.86
N ALA A 196 14.63 21.20 -25.71
CA ALA A 196 15.35 22.27 -25.03
C ALA A 196 15.04 23.62 -25.72
N LYS A 197 13.85 24.15 -25.49
CA LYS A 197 13.43 25.49 -25.83
C LYS A 197 13.50 26.33 -24.57
N ALA A 198 14.69 26.67 -24.18
CA ALA A 198 15.07 27.86 -23.42
C ALA A 198 16.56 27.71 -23.04
N ALA A 199 17.43 27.93 -23.96
CA ALA A 199 18.73 28.56 -23.71
C ALA A 199 18.60 30.01 -24.12
#